data_2ee1a451aef0b75ff90ee077b22465db
#
_entry.id   2ee1a451aef0b75ff90ee077b22465db
#
_cell.length_a   1.000
_cell.length_b   1.000
_cell.length_c   1.000
_cell.angle_alpha   90.00
_cell.angle_beta   90.00
_cell.angle_gamma   90.00
#
_symmetry.space_group_name_H-M   'P 1'
#
loop_
_entity.id
_entity.type
_entity.pdbx_description
1 polymer ?
#
loop_
_entity_poly.entity_id
_entity_poly.type
_entity_poly.pdbx_seq_one_letter_code
_entity_poly.pdbx_strand_id
1 'polypeptide(L)'
;MDPKTRILKELKELQEVEKQSSSETVKANIVDDNLYHWKGTIFFFFDSCYEGGIFRIDIQIPEDYPFKPPKMKFETKIWHPNISSQTGAICLDILKNEWTPALTIRTALVSLQALLSCPEPDDPQDAEVAKQYKLDIELFNQTAKYWTQNFATEGKEPEEIKASGPDDKVQRLCEMGFDE
;
A
#
# COMPACT_ATOMS: atom_id res chain seq x y z
N MET A 1 18.18 20.98 -8.28
CA MET A 1 18.13 19.85 -9.26
C MET A 1 16.75 19.89 -9.89
N ASP A 2 16.71 19.84 -11.20
CA ASP A 2 15.46 19.76 -11.95
C ASP A 2 14.66 18.52 -11.54
N PRO A 3 13.33 18.62 -11.33
CA PRO A 3 12.50 17.48 -10.92
C PRO A 3 12.67 16.24 -11.80
N LYS A 4 12.76 16.43 -13.10
CA LYS A 4 12.97 15.34 -14.07
C LYS A 4 14.30 14.60 -13.83
N THR A 5 15.38 15.34 -13.59
CA THR A 5 16.69 14.74 -13.28
C THR A 5 16.66 13.95 -11.99
N ARG A 6 15.97 14.44 -10.97
CA ARG A 6 15.76 13.74 -9.70
C ARG A 6 14.98 12.44 -9.90
N ILE A 7 13.89 12.47 -10.64
CA ILE A 7 13.03 11.31 -10.93
C ILE A 7 13.81 10.23 -11.69
N LEU A 8 14.56 10.61 -12.71
CA LEU A 8 15.40 9.68 -13.48
C LEU A 8 16.49 9.02 -12.63
N LYS A 9 17.08 9.78 -11.71
CA LYS A 9 18.08 9.24 -10.77
C LYS A 9 17.45 8.18 -9.86
N GLU A 10 16.30 8.47 -9.26
CA GLU A 10 15.61 7.51 -8.39
C GLU A 10 15.17 6.26 -9.15
N LEU A 11 14.70 6.39 -10.39
CA LEU A 11 14.34 5.26 -11.23
C LEU A 11 15.54 4.35 -11.48
N LYS A 12 16.69 4.94 -11.83
CA LYS A 12 17.93 4.20 -12.05
C LYS A 12 18.39 3.47 -10.79
N GLU A 13 18.36 4.13 -9.64
CA GLU A 13 18.73 3.54 -8.35
C GLU A 13 17.84 2.33 -8.01
N LEU A 14 16.53 2.43 -8.20
CA LEU A 14 15.58 1.32 -8.01
C LEU A 14 15.89 0.13 -8.92
N GLN A 15 16.17 0.38 -10.19
CA GLN A 15 16.52 -0.65 -11.16
C GLN A 15 17.86 -1.32 -10.84
N GLU A 16 18.82 -0.58 -10.31
CA GLU A 16 20.12 -1.13 -9.89
C GLU A 16 19.96 -2.02 -8.66
N VAL A 17 19.17 -1.62 -7.67
CA VAL A 17 18.89 -2.44 -6.49
C VAL A 17 18.17 -3.73 -6.87
N GLU A 18 17.18 -3.65 -7.76
CA GLU A 18 16.47 -4.84 -8.26
C GLU A 18 17.39 -5.84 -8.96
N LYS A 19 18.36 -5.36 -9.73
CA LYS A 19 19.36 -6.21 -10.40
C LYS A 19 20.35 -6.88 -9.44
N GLN A 20 20.67 -6.20 -8.33
CA GLN A 20 21.66 -6.67 -7.36
C GLN A 20 21.09 -7.64 -6.34
N SER A 21 19.79 -7.59 -6.10
CA SER A 21 19.13 -8.41 -5.09
C SER A 21 17.86 -9.06 -5.62
N SER A 22 17.89 -10.39 -5.71
CA SER A 22 16.69 -11.18 -6.02
C SER A 22 15.66 -11.21 -4.86
N SER A 23 16.05 -10.73 -3.68
CA SER A 23 15.22 -10.67 -2.48
C SER A 23 14.64 -9.27 -2.22
N GLU A 24 14.71 -8.35 -3.19
CA GLU A 24 14.10 -7.02 -3.03
C GLU A 24 12.58 -7.12 -2.89
N THR A 25 12.09 -6.57 -1.81
CA THR A 25 10.68 -6.64 -1.42
C THR A 25 9.83 -5.47 -1.90
N VAL A 26 10.46 -4.43 -2.42
CA VAL A 26 9.78 -3.26 -3.01
C VAL A 26 10.34 -2.98 -4.39
N LYS A 27 9.46 -2.77 -5.36
CA LYS A 27 9.81 -2.43 -6.74
C LYS A 27 8.97 -1.27 -7.23
N ALA A 28 9.48 -0.52 -8.20
CA ALA A 28 8.67 0.49 -8.89
C ALA A 28 9.15 0.70 -10.32
N ASN A 29 8.20 0.92 -11.23
CA ASN A 29 8.45 1.18 -12.64
C ASN A 29 7.54 2.29 -13.15
N ILE A 30 7.97 2.98 -14.20
CA ILE A 30 7.14 3.98 -14.88
C ILE A 30 6.02 3.29 -15.69
N VAL A 31 4.90 4.01 -15.85
CA VAL A 31 3.76 3.58 -16.65
C VAL A 31 3.75 4.34 -17.97
N ASP A 32 3.64 3.63 -19.09
CA ASP A 32 3.49 4.21 -20.43
C ASP A 32 4.52 5.32 -20.77
N ASP A 33 5.79 5.10 -20.42
CA ASP A 33 6.88 6.07 -20.58
C ASP A 33 6.66 7.43 -19.89
N ASN A 34 5.68 7.53 -19.00
CA ASN A 34 5.39 8.73 -18.24
C ASN A 34 6.21 8.78 -16.94
N LEU A 35 7.23 9.63 -16.90
CA LEU A 35 8.11 9.80 -15.74
C LEU A 35 7.38 10.23 -14.45
N TYR A 36 6.20 10.82 -14.56
CA TYR A 36 5.41 11.31 -13.43
C TYR A 36 4.33 10.31 -12.98
N HIS A 37 4.20 9.17 -13.66
CA HIS A 37 3.28 8.11 -13.28
C HIS A 37 4.02 6.79 -13.12
N TRP A 38 4.00 6.24 -11.89
CA TRP A 38 4.70 5.01 -11.55
C TRP A 38 3.74 3.99 -10.95
N LYS A 39 4.12 2.72 -11.06
CA LYS A 39 3.54 1.63 -10.29
C LYS A 39 4.57 1.04 -9.36
N GLY A 40 4.26 1.07 -8.06
CA GLY A 40 5.01 0.39 -7.02
C GLY A 40 4.44 -1.00 -6.77
N THR A 41 5.29 -1.91 -6.31
CA THR A 41 4.90 -3.25 -5.87
C THR A 41 5.60 -3.55 -4.56
N ILE A 42 4.85 -4.02 -3.57
CA ILE A 42 5.36 -4.51 -2.29
C ILE A 42 5.08 -6.01 -2.23
N PHE A 43 6.14 -6.79 -2.09
CA PHE A 43 6.07 -8.23 -1.84
C PHE A 43 6.18 -8.48 -0.34
N PHE A 44 5.22 -9.18 0.22
CA PHE A 44 5.16 -9.43 1.66
C PHE A 44 5.43 -10.90 1.97
N PHE A 45 6.67 -11.20 2.36
CA PHE A 45 7.14 -12.57 2.65
C PHE A 45 7.19 -12.91 4.14
N PHE A 46 6.83 -11.97 4.99
CA PHE A 46 6.93 -12.13 6.45
C PHE A 46 5.73 -12.89 7.01
N ASP A 47 5.95 -13.64 8.08
CA ASP A 47 4.88 -14.31 8.83
C ASP A 47 3.93 -13.27 9.43
N SER A 48 2.81 -13.09 8.75
CA SER A 48 1.76 -12.13 9.11
C SER A 48 0.45 -12.44 8.37
N CYS A 49 -0.60 -11.71 8.66
CA CYS A 49 -1.87 -11.79 7.94
C CYS A 49 -1.77 -11.37 6.45
N TYR A 50 -0.68 -10.74 6.04
CA TYR A 50 -0.41 -10.33 4.66
C TYR A 50 0.60 -11.23 3.93
N GLU A 51 1.05 -12.31 4.57
CA GLU A 51 2.05 -13.21 4.00
C GLU A 51 1.66 -13.73 2.62
N GLY A 52 2.62 -13.72 1.69
CA GLY A 52 2.44 -14.10 0.30
C GLY A 52 1.74 -13.03 -0.55
N GLY A 53 1.37 -11.90 0.05
CA GLY A 53 0.72 -10.80 -0.65
C GLY A 53 1.63 -10.03 -1.60
N ILE A 54 1.07 -9.66 -2.75
CA ILE A 54 1.67 -8.78 -3.75
C ILE A 54 0.76 -7.57 -3.87
N PHE A 55 1.20 -6.45 -3.31
CA PHE A 55 0.41 -5.23 -3.23
C PHE A 55 0.91 -4.20 -4.24
N ARG A 56 0.02 -3.74 -5.12
CA ARG A 56 0.31 -2.74 -6.15
C ARG A 56 -0.15 -1.37 -5.70
N ILE A 57 0.70 -0.38 -5.93
CA ILE A 57 0.50 1.01 -5.53
C ILE A 57 0.58 1.90 -6.75
N ASP A 58 -0.45 2.70 -6.98
CA ASP A 58 -0.40 3.80 -7.94
C ASP A 58 0.36 4.98 -7.35
N ILE A 59 1.30 5.54 -8.11
CA ILE A 59 2.18 6.62 -7.67
C ILE A 59 2.12 7.74 -8.69
N GLN A 60 1.59 8.89 -8.28
CA GLN A 60 1.56 10.11 -9.06
C GLN A 60 2.59 11.09 -8.49
N ILE A 61 3.56 11.48 -9.30
CA ILE A 61 4.61 12.41 -8.89
C ILE A 61 4.18 13.83 -9.27
N PRO A 62 4.08 14.76 -8.28
CA PRO A 62 3.70 16.14 -8.58
C PRO A 62 4.82 16.91 -9.27
N GLU A 63 4.46 17.97 -9.99
CA GLU A 63 5.41 18.80 -10.75
C GLU A 63 6.48 19.47 -9.86
N ASP A 64 6.15 19.75 -8.61
CA ASP A 64 7.04 20.33 -7.61
C ASP A 64 7.77 19.29 -6.74
N TYR A 65 7.79 18.05 -7.18
CA TYR A 65 8.64 17.00 -6.57
C TYR A 65 10.12 17.37 -6.69
N PRO A 66 10.97 17.19 -5.68
CA PRO A 66 10.76 16.48 -4.42
C PRO A 66 10.30 17.36 -3.24
N PHE A 67 9.89 18.60 -3.48
CA PHE A 67 9.43 19.50 -2.40
C PHE A 67 8.05 19.12 -1.86
N LYS A 68 7.24 18.49 -2.69
CA LYS A 68 6.00 17.84 -2.27
C LYS A 68 6.08 16.31 -2.40
N PRO A 69 5.37 15.58 -1.54
CA PRO A 69 5.39 14.13 -1.58
C PRO A 69 4.74 13.58 -2.86
N PRO A 70 5.12 12.35 -3.26
CA PRO A 70 4.36 11.63 -4.26
C PRO A 70 2.97 11.29 -3.72
N LYS A 71 1.97 11.26 -4.59
CA LYS A 71 0.62 10.80 -4.26
C LYS A 71 0.57 9.30 -4.46
N MET A 72 0.35 8.55 -3.40
CA MET A 72 0.32 7.09 -3.42
C MET A 72 -1.04 6.57 -2.98
N LYS A 73 -1.48 5.50 -3.63
CA LYS A 73 -2.75 4.85 -3.39
C LYS A 73 -2.62 3.37 -3.68
N PHE A 74 -3.17 2.51 -2.82
CA PHE A 74 -3.26 1.08 -3.10
C PHE A 74 -4.23 0.81 -4.25
N GLU A 75 -3.80 0.06 -5.25
CA GLU A 75 -4.67 -0.52 -6.27
C GLU A 75 -5.17 -1.89 -5.83
N THR A 76 -4.33 -2.65 -5.15
CA THR A 76 -4.70 -3.95 -4.57
C THR A 76 -5.54 -3.71 -3.33
N LYS A 77 -6.68 -4.37 -3.24
CA LYS A 77 -7.53 -4.34 -2.04
C LYS A 77 -6.77 -4.92 -0.85
N ILE A 78 -6.79 -4.21 0.27
CA ILE A 78 -6.12 -4.60 1.49
C ILE A 78 -6.99 -4.26 2.70
N TRP A 79 -6.97 -5.12 3.72
CA TRP A 79 -7.63 -4.90 4.99
C TRP A 79 -6.60 -4.43 6.03
N HIS A 80 -6.55 -3.10 6.25
CA HIS A 80 -5.54 -2.47 7.11
C HIS A 80 -6.10 -1.17 7.73
N PRO A 81 -5.84 -0.88 9.03
CA PRO A 81 -6.37 0.32 9.70
C PRO A 81 -6.00 1.64 9.03
N ASN A 82 -4.82 1.71 8.42
CA ASN A 82 -4.29 2.95 7.83
C ASN A 82 -4.46 3.05 6.31
N ILE A 83 -5.19 2.13 5.72
CA ILE A 83 -5.47 2.10 4.28
C ILE A 83 -6.97 1.89 4.07
N SER A 84 -7.60 2.77 3.31
CA SER A 84 -9.03 2.63 3.03
C SER A 84 -9.32 1.33 2.26
N SER A 85 -10.17 0.49 2.82
CA SER A 85 -10.67 -0.72 2.18
C SER A 85 -11.56 -0.42 0.96
N GLN A 86 -12.05 0.80 0.84
CA GLN A 86 -12.93 1.26 -0.24
C GLN A 86 -12.17 1.92 -1.38
N THR A 87 -11.16 2.72 -1.09
CA THR A 87 -10.49 3.58 -2.07
C THR A 87 -9.01 3.32 -2.24
N GLY A 88 -8.36 2.62 -1.30
CA GLY A 88 -6.92 2.44 -1.27
C GLY A 88 -6.14 3.67 -0.75
N ALA A 89 -6.83 4.73 -0.32
CA ALA A 89 -6.19 5.90 0.27
C ALA A 89 -5.36 5.53 1.50
N ILE A 90 -4.21 6.19 1.69
CA ILE A 90 -3.22 5.84 2.70
C ILE A 90 -3.11 6.97 3.73
N CYS A 91 -3.13 6.64 5.02
CA CYS A 91 -2.73 7.51 6.10
C CYS A 91 -1.29 7.17 6.53
N LEU A 92 -0.32 7.93 6.04
CA LEU A 92 1.09 7.82 6.38
C LEU A 92 1.70 9.21 6.46
N ASP A 93 2.34 9.53 7.57
CA ASP A 93 2.87 10.86 7.88
C ASP A 93 3.88 11.39 6.85
N ILE A 94 4.81 10.55 6.39
CA ILE A 94 5.80 10.94 5.37
C ILE A 94 5.19 11.25 4.00
N LEU A 95 4.00 10.78 3.71
CA LEU A 95 3.25 11.14 2.49
C LEU A 95 2.45 12.44 2.64
N LYS A 96 2.55 13.09 3.78
CA LYS A 96 1.87 14.34 4.14
C LYS A 96 2.88 15.35 4.74
N ASN A 97 2.70 15.68 6.01
CA ASN A 97 3.42 16.76 6.69
C ASN A 97 4.88 16.42 7.02
N GLU A 98 5.23 15.16 7.16
CA GLU A 98 6.59 14.69 7.48
C GLU A 98 7.44 14.40 6.23
N TRP A 99 6.92 14.69 5.05
CA TRP A 99 7.72 14.59 3.83
C TRP A 99 8.85 15.61 3.81
N THR A 100 10.01 15.15 3.40
CA THR A 100 11.18 16.03 3.12
C THR A 100 11.81 15.67 1.78
N PRO A 101 12.50 16.60 1.10
CA PRO A 101 13.19 16.31 -0.17
C PRO A 101 14.31 15.27 -0.08
N ALA A 102 14.74 14.91 1.13
CA ALA A 102 15.71 13.84 1.37
C ALA A 102 15.12 12.44 1.19
N LEU A 103 13.79 12.31 1.31
CA LEU A 103 13.07 11.06 1.09
C LEU A 103 12.93 10.77 -0.40
N THR A 104 12.80 9.49 -0.71
CA THR A 104 12.66 8.97 -2.08
C THR A 104 11.39 8.15 -2.22
N ILE A 105 11.02 7.83 -3.46
CA ILE A 105 9.91 6.91 -3.74
C ILE A 105 10.20 5.53 -3.11
N ARG A 106 11.44 5.05 -3.19
CA ARG A 106 11.84 3.79 -2.53
C ARG A 106 11.65 3.87 -1.02
N THR A 107 12.08 4.93 -0.37
CA THR A 107 11.89 5.14 1.07
C THR A 107 10.41 5.13 1.44
N ALA A 108 9.57 5.77 0.64
CA ALA A 108 8.12 5.77 0.85
C ALA A 108 7.52 4.36 0.75
N LEU A 109 7.92 3.57 -0.24
CA LEU A 109 7.46 2.17 -0.39
C LEU A 109 7.93 1.27 0.77
N VAL A 110 9.18 1.43 1.22
CA VAL A 110 9.69 0.72 2.40
C VAL A 110 8.92 1.11 3.66
N SER A 111 8.58 2.39 3.81
CA SER A 111 7.76 2.87 4.94
C SER A 111 6.33 2.33 4.88
N LEU A 112 5.75 2.19 3.69
CA LEU A 112 4.46 1.51 3.52
C LEU A 112 4.55 0.04 3.93
N GLN A 113 5.61 -0.66 3.54
CA GLN A 113 5.82 -2.04 3.95
C GLN A 113 5.93 -2.16 5.47
N ALA A 114 6.64 -1.24 6.12
CA ALA A 114 6.72 -1.19 7.58
C ALA A 114 5.36 -0.91 8.23
N LEU A 115 4.55 -0.04 7.65
CA LEU A 115 3.19 0.25 8.10
C LEU A 115 2.29 -1.00 8.06
N LEU A 116 2.44 -1.86 7.07
CA LEU A 116 1.69 -3.13 7.00
C LEU A 116 2.01 -4.04 8.19
N SER A 117 3.26 -4.04 8.66
CA SER A 117 3.68 -4.82 9.83
C SER A 117 3.34 -4.17 11.16
N CYS A 118 3.25 -2.85 11.20
CA CYS A 118 3.04 -2.05 12.40
C CYS A 118 1.91 -1.04 12.19
N PRO A 119 0.64 -1.47 12.25
CA PRO A 119 -0.49 -0.57 12.12
C PRO A 119 -0.55 0.49 13.21
N GLU A 120 -1.09 1.65 12.87
CA GLU A 120 -1.36 2.77 13.78
C GLU A 120 -2.89 2.98 13.92
N PRO A 121 -3.58 2.14 14.71
CA PRO A 121 -5.04 2.14 14.78
C PRO A 121 -5.63 3.38 15.45
N ASP A 122 -4.81 4.18 16.13
CA ASP A 122 -5.24 5.45 16.76
C ASP A 122 -5.26 6.64 15.81
N ASP A 123 -4.61 6.50 14.64
CA ASP A 123 -4.68 7.45 13.52
C ASP A 123 -5.16 6.76 12.23
N PRO A 124 -6.42 6.30 12.20
CA PRO A 124 -6.91 5.44 11.15
C PRO A 124 -7.26 6.20 9.87
N GLN A 125 -7.06 5.53 8.73
CA GLN A 125 -7.67 5.89 7.46
C GLN A 125 -9.03 5.19 7.28
N ASP A 126 -9.17 3.99 7.84
CA ASP A 126 -10.38 3.19 7.82
C ASP A 126 -10.83 2.91 9.26
N ALA A 127 -11.85 3.62 9.71
CA ALA A 127 -12.33 3.56 11.09
C ALA A 127 -12.93 2.19 11.44
N GLU A 128 -13.55 1.51 10.49
CA GLU A 128 -14.16 0.20 10.68
C GLU A 128 -13.08 -0.87 10.89
N VAL A 129 -12.06 -0.87 10.03
CA VAL A 129 -10.91 -1.78 10.15
C VAL A 129 -10.16 -1.54 11.45
N ALA A 130 -9.91 -0.27 11.80
CA ALA A 130 -9.23 0.10 13.04
C ALA A 130 -10.02 -0.33 14.28
N LYS A 131 -11.34 -0.23 14.25
CA LYS A 131 -12.21 -0.72 15.33
C LYS A 131 -12.09 -2.23 15.50
N GLN A 132 -12.15 -3.00 14.42
CA GLN A 132 -11.96 -4.45 14.45
C GLN A 132 -10.57 -4.82 15.00
N TYR A 133 -9.53 -4.13 14.54
CA TYR A 133 -8.15 -4.35 15.01
C TYR A 133 -8.01 -4.18 16.54
N LYS A 134 -8.68 -3.16 17.10
CA LYS A 134 -8.64 -2.88 18.54
C LYS A 134 -9.49 -3.84 19.38
N LEU A 135 -10.65 -4.25 18.87
CA LEU A 135 -11.62 -5.04 19.62
C LEU A 135 -11.43 -6.54 19.47
N ASP A 136 -10.99 -7.01 18.29
CA ASP A 136 -10.81 -8.42 17.97
C ASP A 136 -9.66 -8.62 16.99
N ILE A 137 -8.46 -8.76 17.52
CA ILE A 137 -7.26 -8.92 16.72
C ILE A 137 -7.26 -10.23 15.91
N GLU A 138 -7.88 -11.27 16.43
CA GLU A 138 -7.94 -12.57 15.73
C GLU A 138 -8.86 -12.47 14.51
N LEU A 139 -10.02 -11.86 14.65
CA LEU A 139 -10.93 -11.61 13.53
C LEU A 139 -10.30 -10.68 12.50
N PHE A 140 -9.60 -9.64 12.95
CA PHE A 140 -8.83 -8.77 12.07
C PHE A 140 -7.82 -9.57 11.24
N ASN A 141 -7.01 -10.41 11.88
CA ASN A 141 -6.00 -11.22 11.21
C ASN A 141 -6.62 -12.20 10.20
N GLN A 142 -7.73 -12.83 10.54
CA GLN A 142 -8.46 -13.72 9.63
C GLN A 142 -9.01 -12.96 8.42
N THR A 143 -9.59 -11.80 8.63
CA THR A 143 -10.15 -10.95 7.58
C THR A 143 -9.04 -10.44 6.65
N ALA A 144 -7.94 -9.94 7.21
CA ALA A 144 -6.79 -9.47 6.44
C ALA A 144 -6.15 -10.59 5.61
N LYS A 145 -6.02 -11.77 6.18
CA LYS A 145 -5.52 -12.96 5.48
C LYS A 145 -6.44 -13.38 4.34
N TYR A 146 -7.74 -13.38 4.57
CA TYR A 146 -8.74 -13.67 3.55
C TYR A 146 -8.64 -12.68 2.37
N TRP A 147 -8.54 -11.38 2.65
CA TRP A 147 -8.37 -10.36 1.63
C TRP A 147 -7.06 -10.52 0.86
N THR A 148 -5.98 -10.83 1.54
CA THR A 148 -4.68 -11.09 0.91
C THR A 148 -4.75 -12.26 -0.07
N GLN A 149 -5.36 -13.36 0.33
CA GLN A 149 -5.50 -14.57 -0.49
C GLN A 149 -6.43 -14.35 -1.69
N ASN A 150 -7.42 -13.49 -1.57
CA ASN A 150 -8.40 -13.25 -2.63
C ASN A 150 -8.04 -12.11 -3.57
N PHE A 151 -7.28 -11.10 -3.12
CA PHE A 151 -7.01 -9.89 -3.89
C PHE A 151 -5.52 -9.63 -4.17
N ALA A 152 -4.61 -10.21 -3.40
CA ALA A 152 -3.19 -9.92 -3.44
C ALA A 152 -2.31 -11.12 -3.82
N THR A 153 -2.85 -12.09 -4.57
CA THR A 153 -2.09 -13.25 -5.05
C THR A 153 -1.62 -13.06 -6.49
N GLU A 154 -0.55 -13.78 -6.84
CA GLU A 154 0.03 -13.76 -8.19
C GLU A 154 -1.01 -14.18 -9.25
N GLY A 155 -1.06 -13.49 -10.38
CA GLY A 155 -1.99 -13.77 -11.48
C GLY A 155 -3.39 -13.15 -11.34
N LYS A 156 -3.68 -12.45 -10.24
CA LYS A 156 -4.88 -11.61 -10.14
C LYS A 156 -4.54 -10.19 -10.55
N GLU A 157 -5.16 -9.73 -11.62
CA GLU A 157 -5.17 -8.32 -11.97
C GLU A 157 -5.86 -7.55 -10.83
N PRO A 158 -5.35 -6.35 -10.47
CA PRO A 158 -6.06 -5.51 -9.52
C PRO A 158 -7.44 -5.22 -10.08
N GLU A 159 -8.48 -5.73 -9.40
CA GLU A 159 -9.82 -5.23 -9.68
C GLU A 159 -9.79 -3.72 -9.40
N GLU A 160 -10.19 -2.92 -10.40
CA GLU A 160 -10.44 -1.50 -10.15
C GLU A 160 -11.32 -1.40 -8.91
N ILE A 161 -10.87 -0.68 -7.90
CA ILE A 161 -11.69 -0.37 -6.73
C ILE A 161 -12.80 0.55 -7.24
N LYS A 162 -13.82 -0.07 -7.84
CA LYS A 162 -15.07 0.62 -8.12
C LYS A 162 -15.72 0.84 -6.77
N ALA A 163 -16.23 2.04 -6.55
CA ALA A 163 -17.05 2.39 -5.40
C ALA A 163 -18.40 1.63 -5.46
N SER A 164 -18.35 0.31 -5.40
CA SER A 164 -19.48 -0.58 -5.24
C SER A 164 -19.38 -1.20 -3.86
N GLY A 165 -20.44 -1.10 -3.11
CA GLY A 165 -20.53 -1.44 -1.70
C GLY A 165 -19.88 -2.78 -1.29
N PRO A 166 -19.79 -3.05 0.01
CA PRO A 166 -19.04 -4.17 0.53
C PRO A 166 -19.49 -5.48 -0.10
N ASP A 167 -18.53 -6.29 -0.51
CA ASP A 167 -18.78 -7.62 -1.04
C ASP A 167 -19.55 -8.42 0.02
N ASP A 168 -20.75 -8.93 -0.30
CA ASP A 168 -21.68 -9.61 0.61
C ASP A 168 -21.02 -10.72 1.46
N LYS A 169 -19.95 -11.32 0.96
CA LYS A 169 -19.20 -12.36 1.68
C LYS A 169 -18.32 -11.82 2.78
N VAL A 170 -17.70 -10.64 2.57
CA VAL A 170 -16.88 -9.99 3.58
C VAL A 170 -17.76 -9.38 4.65
N GLN A 171 -18.92 -8.83 4.25
CA GLN A 171 -19.92 -8.32 5.16
C GLN A 171 -20.44 -9.42 6.09
N ARG A 172 -20.67 -10.64 5.60
CA ARG A 172 -21.04 -11.80 6.42
C ARG A 172 -19.95 -12.20 7.43
N LEU A 173 -18.68 -12.11 7.08
CA LEU A 173 -17.56 -12.37 8.00
C LEU A 173 -17.45 -11.28 9.08
N CYS A 174 -17.72 -10.02 8.72
CA CYS A 174 -17.77 -8.92 9.68
C CYS A 174 -19.02 -8.99 10.57
N GLU A 175 -20.18 -9.40 10.03
CA GLU A 175 -21.45 -9.52 10.76
C GLU A 175 -21.47 -10.72 11.71
N MET A 176 -20.82 -11.85 11.37
CA MET A 176 -20.76 -13.02 12.26
C MET A 176 -19.87 -12.82 13.51
N GLY A 177 -19.09 -11.76 13.58
CA GLY A 177 -18.27 -11.38 14.75
C GLY A 177 -18.95 -10.41 15.72
N PHE A 178 -20.18 -9.95 15.45
CA PHE A 178 -20.86 -8.90 16.22
C PHE A 178 -22.11 -9.37 16.98
N ASP A 179 -22.50 -10.64 16.88
CA ASP A 179 -23.60 -11.22 17.66
C ASP A 179 -23.03 -12.04 18.85
N GLU A 180 -22.56 -11.33 19.87
CA GLU A 180 -22.61 -11.76 21.28
C GLU A 180 -22.39 -10.56 22.20
#